data_47712c657a347b24cedc0c2648b113ad
#
_entry.id   47712c657a347b24cedc0c2648b113ad
#
_cell.length_a   1.000
_cell.length_b   1.000
_cell.length_c   1.000
_cell.angle_alpha   90.00
_cell.angle_beta   90.00
_cell.angle_gamma   90.00
#
_symmetry.space_group_name_H-M   'P 1'
#
loop_
_entity.id
_entity.type
_entity.pdbx_description
1 polymer ?
#
loop_
_entity_poly.entity_id
_entity_poly.type
_entity_poly.pdbx_seq_one_letter_code
_entity_poly.pdbx_strand_id
1 'polypeptide(L)'
;MKKLFIILVSLLVTASVYSQTYEVNKFYPELGGYVIKTDGTNGVVVAMQDQGAANWYDTEAMVNDASKHDANGAKFNDWRLPTIDELKLVYLLKQSIGGFIDTIYWSSSWDAYGAVWNLQFGGNGNLPDNESPINVFNVRAVRAF
;
A
#
# COMPACT_ATOMS: atom_id res chain seq x y z
N MET A 1 67.71 -8.32 -25.15
CA MET A 1 66.64 -8.42 -24.11
C MET A 1 65.50 -7.51 -24.47
N LYS A 2 64.42 -8.08 -24.97
CA LYS A 2 63.21 -7.29 -25.35
C LYS A 2 62.33 -7.12 -24.10
N LYS A 3 62.13 -5.89 -23.64
CA LYS A 3 61.23 -5.57 -22.56
C LYS A 3 59.79 -5.57 -23.11
N LEU A 4 59.00 -6.52 -22.64
CA LEU A 4 57.56 -6.60 -22.95
C LEU A 4 56.81 -5.60 -22.08
N PHE A 5 56.25 -4.54 -22.68
CA PHE A 5 55.35 -3.60 -22.01
C PHE A 5 53.94 -4.19 -22.03
N ILE A 6 53.43 -4.64 -20.89
CA ILE A 6 52.05 -5.03 -20.71
C ILE A 6 51.24 -3.76 -20.42
N ILE A 7 50.44 -3.32 -21.38
CA ILE A 7 49.48 -2.23 -21.20
C ILE A 7 48.23 -2.87 -20.60
N LEU A 8 48.01 -2.60 -19.31
CA LEU A 8 46.79 -2.98 -18.60
C LEU A 8 45.69 -1.98 -18.97
N VAL A 9 44.82 -2.36 -19.90
CA VAL A 9 43.60 -1.57 -20.24
C VAL A 9 42.55 -1.87 -19.16
N SER A 10 42.39 -0.97 -18.20
CA SER A 10 41.29 -1.02 -17.26
C SER A 10 40.02 -0.60 -17.95
N LEU A 11 39.14 -1.58 -18.21
CA LEU A 11 37.77 -1.37 -18.73
C LEU A 11 36.92 -0.81 -17.60
N LEU A 12 36.72 0.50 -17.56
CA LEU A 12 35.75 1.17 -16.68
C LEU A 12 34.34 0.83 -17.19
N VAL A 13 33.74 -0.20 -16.62
CA VAL A 13 32.30 -0.47 -16.82
C VAL A 13 31.53 0.55 -15.98
N THR A 14 31.06 1.62 -16.61
CA THR A 14 30.09 2.53 -15.99
C THR A 14 28.74 1.82 -15.94
N ALA A 15 28.41 1.23 -14.80
CA ALA A 15 27.05 0.74 -14.54
C ALA A 15 26.14 1.96 -14.45
N SER A 16 25.29 2.16 -15.47
CA SER A 16 24.19 3.11 -15.40
C SER A 16 23.20 2.56 -14.38
N VAL A 17 23.12 3.16 -13.20
CA VAL A 17 22.09 2.88 -12.22
C VAL A 17 20.79 3.49 -12.76
N TYR A 18 20.00 2.70 -13.45
CA TYR A 18 18.62 3.09 -13.76
C TYR A 18 17.81 3.01 -12.46
N SER A 19 17.42 4.17 -11.92
CA SER A 19 16.45 4.23 -10.82
C SER A 19 15.12 3.68 -11.35
N GLN A 20 14.59 2.66 -10.67
CA GLN A 20 13.28 2.11 -11.00
C GLN A 20 12.22 3.18 -10.75
N THR A 21 11.35 3.41 -11.75
CA THR A 21 10.23 4.34 -11.65
C THR A 21 8.94 3.55 -11.50
N TYR A 22 8.16 3.89 -10.47
CA TYR A 22 6.88 3.25 -10.17
C TYR A 22 5.73 4.07 -10.74
N GLU A 23 4.66 3.38 -11.13
CA GLU A 23 3.48 3.99 -11.74
C GLU A 23 2.22 3.64 -10.95
N VAL A 24 1.29 4.59 -10.85
CA VAL A 24 -0.04 4.34 -10.29
C VAL A 24 -0.80 3.30 -11.13
N ASN A 25 -1.66 2.55 -10.48
CA ASN A 25 -2.49 1.51 -11.08
C ASN A 25 -1.68 0.30 -11.59
N LYS A 26 -0.58 -0.03 -10.90
CA LYS A 26 0.25 -1.22 -11.16
C LYS A 26 0.60 -1.96 -9.86
N PHE A 27 0.68 -3.28 -9.97
CA PHE A 27 1.19 -4.15 -8.91
C PHE A 27 2.70 -4.30 -9.01
N TYR A 28 3.38 -4.18 -7.85
CA TYR A 28 4.82 -4.38 -7.73
C TYR A 28 5.12 -5.34 -6.58
N PRO A 29 5.54 -6.59 -6.86
CA PRO A 29 5.83 -7.60 -5.85
C PRO A 29 6.90 -7.16 -4.84
N GLU A 30 7.91 -6.40 -5.28
CA GLU A 30 8.97 -5.87 -4.43
C GLU A 30 8.49 -4.80 -3.45
N LEU A 31 7.38 -4.11 -3.76
CA LEU A 31 6.72 -3.17 -2.86
C LEU A 31 5.66 -3.83 -1.97
N GLY A 32 5.28 -5.07 -2.28
CA GLY A 32 4.29 -5.84 -1.54
C GLY A 32 2.84 -5.47 -1.83
N GLY A 33 2.57 -4.66 -2.86
CA GLY A 33 1.21 -4.21 -3.13
C GLY A 33 1.02 -3.46 -4.43
N TYR A 34 -0.16 -2.89 -4.55
CA TYR A 34 -0.63 -2.15 -5.72
C TYR A 34 -0.46 -0.64 -5.50
N VAL A 35 0.23 0.05 -6.40
CA VAL A 35 0.51 1.49 -6.25
C VAL A 35 -0.74 2.31 -6.47
N ILE A 36 -1.14 3.07 -5.44
CA ILE A 36 -2.30 3.98 -5.47
C ILE A 36 -1.90 5.45 -5.60
N LYS A 37 -0.65 5.78 -5.27
CA LYS A 37 -0.08 7.13 -5.35
C LYS A 37 1.43 7.04 -5.46
N THR A 38 2.05 7.86 -6.32
CA THR A 38 3.51 7.94 -6.42
C THR A 38 3.96 9.25 -7.09
N ASP A 39 5.18 9.68 -6.78
CA ASP A 39 5.95 10.70 -7.52
C ASP A 39 6.95 10.06 -8.53
N GLY A 40 6.90 8.74 -8.67
CA GLY A 40 7.78 7.92 -9.49
C GLY A 40 8.84 7.17 -8.69
N THR A 41 9.23 7.66 -7.51
CA THR A 41 10.24 7.03 -6.65
C THR A 41 9.67 6.63 -5.30
N ASN A 42 8.85 7.51 -4.72
CA ASN A 42 8.16 7.29 -3.44
C ASN A 42 6.66 7.26 -3.67
N GLY A 43 5.94 6.61 -2.79
CA GLY A 43 4.50 6.53 -2.92
C GLY A 43 3.82 5.71 -1.84
N VAL A 44 2.63 5.24 -2.17
CA VAL A 44 1.81 4.40 -1.31
C VAL A 44 1.30 3.21 -2.11
N VAL A 45 1.46 2.02 -1.55
CA VAL A 45 0.83 0.78 -2.03
C VAL A 45 -0.29 0.34 -1.11
N VAL A 46 -1.29 -0.33 -1.68
CA VAL A 46 -2.36 -1.02 -0.95
C VAL A 46 -2.12 -2.52 -0.98
N ALA A 47 -2.42 -3.21 0.11
CA ALA A 47 -2.35 -4.66 0.22
C ALA A 47 -3.31 -5.35 -0.77
N MET A 48 -2.93 -6.52 -1.28
CA MET A 48 -3.70 -7.27 -2.29
C MET A 48 -4.92 -7.99 -1.73
N GLN A 49 -5.04 -8.11 -0.41
CA GLN A 49 -6.17 -8.74 0.27
C GLN A 49 -6.59 -7.96 1.51
N ASP A 50 -7.84 -8.15 1.94
CA ASP A 50 -8.33 -7.62 3.20
C ASP A 50 -7.64 -8.31 4.38
N GLN A 51 -7.36 -7.55 5.43
CA GLN A 51 -6.79 -8.10 6.67
C GLN A 51 -7.88 -8.67 7.58
N GLY A 52 -9.15 -8.46 7.26
CA GLY A 52 -10.31 -8.90 8.01
C GLY A 52 -11.18 -7.74 8.49
N ALA A 53 -12.05 -7.99 9.47
CA ALA A 53 -12.90 -6.98 10.07
C ALA A 53 -12.63 -6.87 11.57
N ALA A 54 -12.58 -5.65 12.10
CA ALA A 54 -12.33 -5.36 13.51
C ALA A 54 -12.95 -4.01 13.92
N ASN A 55 -13.05 -3.78 15.24
CA ASN A 55 -13.19 -2.41 15.73
C ASN A 55 -11.89 -1.64 15.45
N TRP A 56 -11.98 -0.33 15.44
CA TRP A 56 -10.85 0.51 15.01
C TRP A 56 -9.58 0.32 15.85
N TYR A 57 -9.72 0.11 17.16
CA TYR A 57 -8.58 -0.01 18.09
C TYR A 57 -7.77 -1.30 17.87
N ASP A 58 -8.38 -2.34 17.33
CA ASP A 58 -7.72 -3.63 17.04
C ASP A 58 -7.06 -3.65 15.65
N THR A 59 -7.28 -2.63 14.82
CA THR A 59 -6.80 -2.62 13.43
C THR A 59 -5.28 -2.56 13.32
N GLU A 60 -4.57 -1.88 14.23
CA GLU A 60 -3.11 -1.74 14.19
C GLU A 60 -2.40 -3.09 14.28
N ALA A 61 -2.82 -3.93 15.22
CA ALA A 61 -2.29 -5.29 15.34
C ALA A 61 -2.64 -6.15 14.11
N MET A 62 -3.84 -5.95 13.57
CA MET A 62 -4.33 -6.70 12.42
C MET A 62 -3.55 -6.38 11.13
N VAL A 63 -3.26 -5.11 10.85
CA VAL A 63 -2.56 -4.72 9.62
C VAL A 63 -1.09 -5.17 9.59
N ASN A 64 -0.48 -5.39 10.74
CA ASN A 64 0.91 -5.86 10.86
C ASN A 64 1.03 -7.37 11.10
N ASP A 65 -0.07 -8.11 11.13
CA ASP A 65 -0.06 -9.57 11.18
C ASP A 65 0.29 -10.14 9.79
N ALA A 66 1.50 -10.68 9.65
CA ALA A 66 1.99 -11.23 8.38
C ALA A 66 1.09 -12.33 7.81
N SER A 67 0.36 -13.08 8.65
CA SER A 67 -0.57 -14.13 8.20
C SER A 67 -1.80 -13.60 7.47
N LYS A 68 -2.05 -12.30 7.57
CA LYS A 68 -3.18 -11.60 6.93
C LYS A 68 -2.80 -10.92 5.62
N HIS A 69 -1.58 -11.13 5.15
CA HIS A 69 -1.09 -10.64 3.87
C HIS A 69 -0.78 -11.78 2.91
N ASP A 70 -0.77 -11.49 1.63
CA ASP A 70 -0.20 -12.40 0.63
C ASP A 70 1.33 -12.54 0.81
N ALA A 71 1.96 -13.46 0.09
CA ALA A 71 3.39 -13.72 0.21
C ALA A 71 4.29 -12.50 -0.06
N ASN A 72 3.82 -11.53 -0.85
CA ASN A 72 4.57 -10.30 -1.14
C ASN A 72 4.40 -9.27 -0.02
N GLY A 73 3.19 -9.09 0.48
CA GLY A 73 2.90 -8.17 1.57
C GLY A 73 3.39 -8.62 2.93
N ALA A 74 3.43 -9.92 3.20
CA ALA A 74 3.87 -10.51 4.47
C ALA A 74 5.34 -10.22 4.83
N LYS A 75 6.14 -9.74 3.89
CA LYS A 75 7.56 -9.35 4.09
C LYS A 75 7.73 -8.03 4.82
N PHE A 76 6.66 -7.24 4.94
CA PHE A 76 6.68 -5.89 5.49
C PHE A 76 5.94 -5.84 6.83
N ASN A 77 6.37 -4.95 7.71
CA ASN A 77 5.81 -4.72 9.04
C ASN A 77 5.48 -3.25 9.31
N ASP A 78 5.39 -2.45 8.26
CA ASP A 78 5.07 -1.02 8.27
C ASP A 78 3.70 -0.71 7.63
N TRP A 79 2.83 -1.71 7.62
CA TRP A 79 1.45 -1.56 7.19
C TRP A 79 0.65 -0.71 8.18
N ARG A 80 -0.24 0.11 7.67
CA ARG A 80 -1.14 0.98 8.43
C ARG A 80 -2.51 1.08 7.78
N LEU A 81 -3.47 1.63 8.48
CA LEU A 81 -4.72 2.05 7.85
C LEU A 81 -4.47 3.18 6.83
N PRO A 82 -5.22 3.20 5.73
CA PRO A 82 -5.23 4.33 4.81
C PRO A 82 -5.83 5.57 5.49
N THR A 83 -5.34 6.76 5.17
CA THR A 83 -6.11 7.98 5.44
C THR A 83 -7.42 7.97 4.64
N ILE A 84 -8.37 8.84 4.98
CA ILE A 84 -9.63 8.88 4.22
C ILE A 84 -9.39 9.23 2.74
N ASP A 85 -8.40 10.08 2.45
CA ASP A 85 -8.07 10.42 1.07
C ASP A 85 -7.37 9.27 0.32
N GLU A 86 -6.51 8.52 1.01
CA GLU A 86 -5.94 7.28 0.45
C GLU A 86 -7.02 6.21 0.21
N LEU A 87 -7.97 6.07 1.14
CA LEU A 87 -9.08 5.14 0.99
C LEU A 87 -9.99 5.47 -0.21
N LYS A 88 -10.18 6.77 -0.50
CA LYS A 88 -10.86 7.23 -1.73
C LYS A 88 -10.07 6.82 -2.99
N LEU A 89 -8.73 6.93 -2.99
CA LEU A 89 -7.92 6.45 -4.12
C LEU A 89 -8.04 4.95 -4.31
N VAL A 90 -8.00 4.18 -3.21
CA VAL A 90 -8.24 2.73 -3.24
C VAL A 90 -9.60 2.40 -3.84
N TYR A 91 -10.65 3.11 -3.43
CA TYR A 91 -12.00 2.94 -3.99
C TYR A 91 -12.05 3.18 -5.50
N LEU A 92 -11.41 4.26 -5.98
CA LEU A 92 -11.35 4.57 -7.41
C LEU A 92 -10.65 3.47 -8.22
N LEU A 93 -9.68 2.80 -7.63
CA LEU A 93 -8.89 1.75 -8.26
C LEU A 93 -9.38 0.33 -7.93
N LYS A 94 -10.48 0.19 -7.17
CA LYS A 94 -10.91 -1.10 -6.61
C LYS A 94 -11.12 -2.20 -7.64
N GLN A 95 -11.54 -1.85 -8.86
CA GLN A 95 -11.75 -2.83 -9.94
C GLN A 95 -10.42 -3.39 -10.46
N SER A 96 -9.38 -2.58 -10.52
CA SER A 96 -8.04 -2.99 -10.96
C SER A 96 -7.30 -3.75 -9.86
N ILE A 97 -7.43 -3.33 -8.61
CA ILE A 97 -6.78 -3.98 -7.45
C ILE A 97 -7.44 -5.33 -7.17
N GLY A 98 -8.77 -5.36 -7.12
CA GLY A 98 -9.56 -6.55 -6.83
C GLY A 98 -9.62 -6.95 -5.35
N GLY A 99 -10.42 -7.99 -5.07
CA GLY A 99 -10.51 -8.59 -3.73
C GLY A 99 -11.24 -7.76 -2.68
N PHE A 100 -11.98 -6.73 -3.07
CA PHE A 100 -12.87 -5.98 -2.17
C PHE A 100 -14.26 -6.60 -2.10
N ILE A 101 -14.86 -6.49 -0.94
CA ILE A 101 -16.27 -6.86 -0.73
C ILE A 101 -17.14 -5.60 -0.57
N ASP A 102 -18.44 -5.75 -0.80
CA ASP A 102 -19.40 -4.65 -0.72
C ASP A 102 -19.75 -4.33 0.74
N THR A 103 -18.83 -3.66 1.42
CA THR A 103 -18.94 -3.29 2.84
C THR A 103 -18.23 -1.99 3.14
N ILE A 104 -18.24 -1.59 4.41
CA ILE A 104 -17.53 -0.41 4.92
C ILE A 104 -16.09 -0.78 5.27
N TYR A 105 -15.16 0.11 4.91
CA TYR A 105 -13.72 0.02 5.23
C TYR A 105 -13.29 1.18 6.11
N TRP A 106 -12.50 0.87 7.14
CA TRP A 106 -11.91 1.85 8.04
C TRP A 106 -10.84 2.72 7.36
N SER A 107 -10.79 3.99 7.75
CA SER A 107 -9.60 4.83 7.58
C SER A 107 -8.89 5.10 8.91
N SER A 108 -7.72 5.75 8.86
CA SER A 108 -7.01 6.25 10.03
C SER A 108 -7.44 7.67 10.43
N SER A 109 -8.31 8.31 9.66
CA SER A 109 -8.69 9.71 9.84
C SER A 109 -9.84 9.84 10.85
N TRP A 110 -9.67 10.76 11.82
CA TRP A 110 -10.68 11.09 12.82
C TRP A 110 -11.40 12.39 12.46
N ASP A 111 -12.64 12.51 12.88
CA ASP A 111 -13.34 13.78 12.86
C ASP A 111 -13.08 14.57 14.16
N ALA A 112 -13.65 15.78 14.24
CA ALA A 112 -13.50 16.65 15.41
C ALA A 112 -14.27 16.18 16.65
N TYR A 113 -15.13 15.16 16.54
CA TYR A 113 -16.05 14.71 17.58
C TYR A 113 -15.70 13.31 18.12
N GLY A 114 -14.60 12.72 17.65
CA GLY A 114 -14.15 11.39 18.10
C GLY A 114 -14.78 10.23 17.35
N ALA A 115 -15.31 10.46 16.15
CA ALA A 115 -15.69 9.42 15.22
C ALA A 115 -14.59 9.20 14.16
N VAL A 116 -14.57 8.04 13.54
CA VAL A 116 -13.56 7.65 12.55
C VAL A 116 -14.17 7.66 11.17
N TRP A 117 -13.50 8.33 10.25
CA TRP A 117 -13.89 8.33 8.84
C TRP A 117 -13.75 6.94 8.23
N ASN A 118 -14.71 6.58 7.44
CA ASN A 118 -14.81 5.31 6.72
C ASN A 118 -15.36 5.52 5.31
N LEU A 119 -15.38 4.46 4.51
CA LEU A 119 -15.92 4.51 3.16
C LEU A 119 -16.66 3.22 2.83
N GLN A 120 -17.90 3.35 2.34
CA GLN A 120 -18.68 2.25 1.81
C GLN A 120 -18.15 1.84 0.42
N PHE A 121 -17.80 0.57 0.23
CA PHE A 121 -17.30 0.03 -1.06
C PHE A 121 -18.40 -0.60 -1.92
N GLY A 122 -19.57 -0.87 -1.34
CA GLY A 122 -20.73 -1.38 -2.05
C GLY A 122 -21.71 -0.31 -2.51
N GLY A 123 -22.58 -0.67 -3.45
CA GLY A 123 -23.64 0.21 -3.96
C GLY A 123 -23.12 1.44 -4.71
N ASN A 124 -23.90 2.51 -4.68
CA ASN A 124 -23.54 3.81 -5.29
C ASN A 124 -22.84 4.75 -4.29
N GLY A 125 -22.49 4.26 -3.11
CA GLY A 125 -21.95 5.06 -2.01
C GLY A 125 -20.45 5.15 -2.08
N ASN A 126 -19.95 6.26 -2.60
CA ASN A 126 -18.52 6.62 -2.54
C ASN A 126 -18.29 7.86 -1.67
N LEU A 127 -19.28 8.23 -0.88
CA LEU A 127 -19.15 9.34 0.06
C LEU A 127 -18.58 8.83 1.38
N PRO A 128 -17.56 9.51 1.92
CA PRO A 128 -17.11 9.23 3.26
C PRO A 128 -18.21 9.44 4.29
N ASP A 129 -18.24 8.57 5.27
CA ASP A 129 -19.04 8.69 6.47
C ASP A 129 -18.16 8.57 7.70
N ASN A 130 -18.67 8.84 8.88
CA ASN A 130 -17.94 8.68 10.13
C ASN A 130 -18.78 7.88 11.14
N GLU A 131 -18.09 7.01 11.86
CA GLU A 131 -18.72 6.07 12.77
C GLU A 131 -17.93 5.91 14.07
N SER A 132 -18.59 5.40 15.08
CA SER A 132 -17.97 5.07 16.35
C SER A 132 -16.84 4.06 16.16
N PRO A 133 -15.64 4.27 16.78
CA PRO A 133 -14.50 3.36 16.65
C PRO A 133 -14.75 1.95 17.22
N ILE A 134 -15.82 1.74 17.98
CA ILE A 134 -16.21 0.41 18.49
C ILE A 134 -16.97 -0.44 17.46
N ASN A 135 -17.45 0.16 16.37
CA ASN A 135 -18.07 -0.57 15.28
C ASN A 135 -17.05 -1.49 14.60
N VAL A 136 -17.53 -2.56 13.97
CA VAL A 136 -16.70 -3.55 13.30
C VAL A 136 -16.82 -3.38 11.80
N PHE A 137 -15.73 -2.94 11.15
CA PHE A 137 -15.66 -2.75 9.71
C PHE A 137 -14.42 -3.40 9.13
N ASN A 138 -14.39 -3.54 7.81
CA ASN A 138 -13.28 -4.16 7.10
C ASN A 138 -12.03 -3.29 7.10
N VAL A 139 -10.90 -3.96 6.92
CA VAL A 139 -9.58 -3.37 6.91
C VAL A 139 -8.84 -3.78 5.63
N ARG A 140 -8.37 -2.79 4.89
CA ARG A 140 -7.43 -2.95 3.81
C ARG A 140 -6.23 -2.04 4.07
N ALA A 141 -5.08 -2.63 4.35
CA ALA A 141 -3.87 -1.91 4.73
C ALA A 141 -3.20 -1.21 3.56
N VAL A 142 -2.49 -0.13 3.88
CA VAL A 142 -1.56 0.56 2.97
C VAL A 142 -0.19 0.70 3.62
N ARG A 143 0.85 0.94 2.82
CA ARG A 143 2.20 1.30 3.30
C ARG A 143 2.88 2.27 2.36
N ALA A 144 3.78 3.09 2.88
CA ALA A 144 4.64 3.96 2.09
C ALA A 144 5.86 3.17 1.53
N PHE A 145 6.43 3.65 0.43
CA PHE A 145 7.68 3.15 -0.14
C PHE A 145 8.53 4.28 -0.67
#